data_d78c26075f96fc611e138d5d333aebf5
#
_entry.id   d78c26075f96fc611e138d5d333aebf5
#
_cell.length_a   1.000
_cell.length_b   1.000
_cell.length_c   1.000
_cell.angle_alpha   90.00
_cell.angle_beta   90.00
_cell.angle_gamma   90.00
#
_symmetry.space_group_name_H-M   'P 1'
#
loop_
_entity.id
_entity.type
_entity.pdbx_description
1 polymer ?
#
loop_
_entity_poly.entity_id
_entity_poly.type
_entity_poly.pdbx_seq_one_letter_code
_entity_poly.pdbx_strand_id
1 'polypeptide(L)'
;MILPKERDPRFITIRRGGTLTDSDHHLLAVWAATCAEHVLGLFESVRPNDPRPRRAIEMARAWARGEVRMMAARASAGHANGAARNLAGAPRFAAYAAAQAAAVGHVAAHELGAAAYGIKAVRSAAAKADSQRAGHDECEWQRAQLADAIRDLVLDDERRRNSICWFVFD
;
A
#
# COMPACT_ATOMS: atom_id res chain seq x y z
N MET A 1 8.78 -11.18 1.12
CA MET A 1 7.84 -10.73 0.05
C MET A 1 6.45 -10.83 0.64
N ILE A 2 5.69 -9.73 0.64
CA ILE A 2 4.34 -9.66 1.24
C ILE A 2 3.22 -10.22 0.35
N LEU A 3 3.53 -10.71 -0.82
CA LEU A 3 2.56 -11.44 -1.64
C LEU A 3 2.54 -12.91 -1.27
N PRO A 4 1.35 -13.53 -1.19
CA PRO A 4 1.22 -14.96 -0.91
C PRO A 4 1.77 -15.80 -2.07
N LYS A 5 2.21 -17.02 -1.77
CA LYS A 5 2.67 -17.98 -2.80
C LYS A 5 1.53 -18.36 -3.74
N GLU A 6 0.37 -18.64 -3.18
CA GLU A 6 -0.86 -18.91 -3.91
C GLU A 6 -1.69 -17.65 -3.98
N ARG A 7 -2.19 -17.33 -5.17
CA ARG A 7 -3.02 -16.16 -5.37
C ARG A 7 -4.46 -16.46 -5.00
N ASP A 8 -5.05 -15.65 -4.13
CA ASP A 8 -6.47 -15.68 -3.85
C ASP A 8 -7.24 -15.20 -5.10
N PRO A 9 -8.19 -15.99 -5.64
CA PRO A 9 -9.00 -15.61 -6.81
C PRO A 9 -9.74 -14.29 -6.65
N ARG A 10 -10.04 -13.88 -5.41
CA ARG A 10 -10.70 -12.62 -5.09
C ARG A 10 -9.83 -11.38 -5.39
N PHE A 11 -8.51 -11.56 -5.55
CA PHE A 11 -7.54 -10.52 -5.98
C PHE A 11 -7.05 -10.74 -7.42
N ILE A 12 -7.73 -11.60 -8.16
CA ILE A 12 -7.52 -11.80 -9.61
C ILE A 12 -8.75 -11.26 -10.34
N THR A 13 -8.53 -10.41 -11.35
CA THR A 13 -9.64 -9.84 -12.11
C THR A 13 -10.43 -10.92 -12.87
N ILE A 14 -11.72 -10.68 -13.09
CA ILE A 14 -12.60 -11.58 -13.86
C ILE A 14 -11.99 -11.91 -15.23
N ARG A 15 -11.38 -10.92 -15.89
CA ARG A 15 -10.69 -11.12 -17.18
C ARG A 15 -9.53 -12.11 -17.13
N ARG A 16 -9.00 -12.40 -15.95
CA ARG A 16 -7.88 -13.32 -15.70
C ARG A 16 -8.32 -14.59 -14.98
N GLY A 17 -9.65 -14.86 -14.94
CA GLY A 17 -10.21 -16.06 -14.34
C GLY A 17 -10.44 -16.00 -12.82
N GLY A 18 -10.34 -14.84 -12.20
CA GLY A 18 -10.71 -14.60 -10.81
C GLY A 18 -12.13 -14.03 -10.64
N THR A 19 -12.37 -13.40 -9.50
CA THR A 19 -13.68 -12.83 -9.16
C THR A 19 -13.66 -11.31 -8.90
N LEU A 20 -12.48 -10.68 -8.94
CA LEU A 20 -12.34 -9.24 -8.71
C LEU A 20 -12.93 -8.44 -9.87
N THR A 21 -13.88 -7.55 -9.57
CA THR A 21 -14.40 -6.59 -10.54
C THR A 21 -13.38 -5.48 -10.83
N ASP A 22 -13.47 -4.84 -11.98
CA ASP A 22 -12.61 -3.68 -12.28
C ASP A 22 -12.88 -2.52 -11.30
N SER A 23 -14.14 -2.32 -10.88
CA SER A 23 -14.53 -1.31 -9.89
C SER A 23 -13.84 -1.54 -8.56
N ASP A 24 -13.92 -2.76 -8.01
CA ASP A 24 -13.29 -3.09 -6.72
C ASP A 24 -11.76 -3.00 -6.80
N HIS A 25 -11.18 -3.39 -7.95
CA HIS A 25 -9.75 -3.24 -8.19
C HIS A 25 -9.30 -1.77 -8.15
N HIS A 26 -10.10 -0.85 -8.71
CA HIS A 26 -9.83 0.58 -8.62
C HIS A 26 -9.97 1.09 -7.19
N LEU A 27 -10.98 0.63 -6.43
CA LEU A 27 -11.15 0.98 -5.01
C LEU A 27 -9.97 0.50 -4.16
N LEU A 28 -9.45 -0.71 -4.39
CA LEU A 28 -8.24 -1.21 -3.72
C LEU A 28 -7.03 -0.30 -4.00
N ALA A 29 -6.86 0.17 -5.23
CA ALA A 29 -5.76 1.07 -5.58
C ALA A 29 -5.90 2.45 -4.93
N VAL A 30 -7.12 2.99 -4.85
CA VAL A 30 -7.40 4.26 -4.17
C VAL A 30 -7.11 4.14 -2.68
N TRP A 31 -7.57 3.07 -2.03
CA TRP A 31 -7.31 2.83 -0.62
C TRP A 31 -5.81 2.68 -0.33
N ALA A 32 -5.10 1.88 -1.12
CA ALA A 32 -3.65 1.70 -0.99
C ALA A 32 -2.89 3.04 -1.17
N ALA A 33 -3.32 3.88 -2.12
CA ALA A 33 -2.76 5.20 -2.33
C ALA A 33 -3.02 6.13 -1.12
N THR A 34 -4.19 6.02 -0.50
CA THR A 34 -4.56 6.78 0.70
C THR A 34 -3.71 6.38 1.90
N CYS A 35 -3.51 5.08 2.13
CA CYS A 35 -2.60 4.58 3.17
C CYS A 35 -1.16 5.07 2.98
N ALA A 36 -0.66 4.99 1.74
CA ALA A 36 0.71 5.43 1.42
C ALA A 36 0.88 6.95 1.57
N GLU A 37 -0.12 7.74 1.18
CA GLU A 37 -0.07 9.21 1.29
C GLU A 37 -0.05 9.68 2.75
N HIS A 38 -0.81 9.00 3.63
CA HIS A 38 -0.86 9.34 5.05
C HIS A 38 0.52 9.33 5.72
N VAL A 39 1.41 8.45 5.28
CA VAL A 39 2.76 8.33 5.83
C VAL A 39 3.86 8.96 4.96
N LEU A 40 3.50 9.56 3.82
CA LEU A 40 4.46 10.08 2.85
C LEU A 40 5.37 11.17 3.43
N GLY A 41 4.84 11.99 4.35
CA GLY A 41 5.61 13.03 5.04
C GLY A 41 6.85 12.50 5.77
N LEU A 42 6.83 11.23 6.21
CA LEU A 42 7.99 10.60 6.84
C LEU A 42 9.15 10.38 5.86
N PHE A 43 8.87 10.22 4.56
CA PHE A 43 9.88 10.19 3.53
C PHE A 43 10.33 11.60 3.14
N GLU A 44 9.37 12.50 2.90
CA GLU A 44 9.63 13.86 2.40
C GLU A 44 10.42 14.71 3.40
N SER A 45 10.30 14.46 4.70
CA SER A 45 11.10 15.13 5.73
C SER A 45 12.61 14.90 5.59
N VAL A 46 13.04 13.76 5.01
CA VAL A 46 14.46 13.42 4.82
C VAL A 46 14.91 13.51 3.35
N ARG A 47 13.96 13.52 2.40
CA ARG A 47 14.20 13.60 0.96
C ARG A 47 13.21 14.57 0.30
N PRO A 48 13.19 15.87 0.67
CA PRO A 48 12.16 16.82 0.22
C PRO A 48 12.16 17.07 -1.30
N ASN A 49 13.29 16.83 -1.97
CA ASN A 49 13.45 17.05 -3.41
C ASN A 49 13.34 15.76 -4.24
N ASP A 50 12.96 14.63 -3.63
CA ASP A 50 12.77 13.38 -4.35
C ASP A 50 11.28 13.10 -4.57
N PRO A 51 10.73 13.37 -5.77
CA PRO A 51 9.29 13.26 -6.03
C PRO A 51 8.82 11.84 -6.28
N ARG A 52 9.72 10.85 -6.34
CA ARG A 52 9.40 9.50 -6.81
C ARG A 52 8.29 8.81 -6.01
N PRO A 53 8.27 8.81 -4.66
CA PRO A 53 7.17 8.20 -3.91
C PRO A 53 5.84 8.93 -4.10
N ARG A 54 5.83 10.28 -4.07
CA ARG A 54 4.62 11.08 -4.33
C ARG A 54 4.07 10.77 -5.72
N ARG A 55 4.92 10.76 -6.72
CA ARG A 55 4.54 10.45 -8.10
C ARG A 55 3.98 9.03 -8.23
N ALA A 56 4.47 8.06 -7.47
CA ALA A 56 3.93 6.70 -7.47
C ALA A 56 2.49 6.65 -6.93
N ILE A 57 2.20 7.39 -5.85
CA ILE A 57 0.84 7.52 -5.29
C ILE A 57 -0.10 8.20 -6.30
N GLU A 58 0.35 9.28 -6.95
CA GLU A 58 -0.42 9.98 -8.00
C GLU A 58 -0.74 9.03 -9.18
N MET A 59 0.23 8.23 -9.61
CA MET A 59 0.07 7.26 -10.70
C MET A 59 -0.90 6.12 -10.34
N ALA A 60 -0.93 5.68 -9.06
CA ALA A 60 -1.93 4.73 -8.59
C ALA A 60 -3.35 5.29 -8.73
N ARG A 61 -3.56 6.53 -8.31
CA ARG A 61 -4.85 7.23 -8.45
C ARG A 61 -5.22 7.51 -9.90
N ALA A 62 -4.27 7.94 -10.71
CA ALA A 62 -4.49 8.19 -12.14
C ALA A 62 -4.88 6.91 -12.88
N TRP A 63 -4.26 5.77 -12.52
CA TRP A 63 -4.66 4.47 -13.05
C TRP A 63 -6.10 4.10 -12.63
N ALA A 64 -6.44 4.28 -11.38
CA ALA A 64 -7.80 4.00 -10.88
C ALA A 64 -8.88 4.86 -11.58
N ARG A 65 -8.53 6.06 -12.04
CA ARG A 65 -9.42 6.92 -12.86
C ARG A 65 -9.37 6.61 -14.37
N GLY A 66 -8.55 5.64 -14.81
CA GLY A 66 -8.40 5.31 -16.22
C GLY A 66 -7.56 6.30 -17.04
N GLU A 67 -6.87 7.23 -16.41
CA GLU A 67 -6.08 8.30 -17.06
C GLU A 67 -4.72 7.79 -17.57
N VAL A 68 -4.18 6.74 -16.96
CA VAL A 68 -2.90 6.15 -17.34
C VAL A 68 -3.00 4.63 -17.47
N ARG A 69 -2.11 4.07 -18.30
CA ARG A 69 -2.01 2.62 -18.47
C ARG A 69 -1.37 1.96 -17.25
N MET A 70 -1.79 0.74 -16.91
CA MET A 70 -1.25 -0.08 -15.81
C MET A 70 0.28 -0.15 -15.82
N MET A 71 0.91 -0.27 -16.98
CA MET A 71 2.39 -0.34 -17.08
C MET A 71 3.09 0.94 -16.64
N ALA A 72 2.46 2.11 -16.83
CA ALA A 72 3.00 3.39 -16.36
C ALA A 72 2.95 3.47 -14.82
N ALA A 73 1.84 3.06 -14.21
CA ALA A 73 1.74 2.97 -12.75
C ALA A 73 2.76 1.97 -12.18
N ARG A 74 2.89 0.78 -12.78
CA ARG A 74 3.88 -0.22 -12.39
C ARG A 74 5.33 0.30 -12.47
N ALA A 75 5.68 1.05 -13.50
CA ALA A 75 7.02 1.62 -13.64
C ALA A 75 7.32 2.60 -12.49
N SER A 76 6.34 3.43 -12.09
CA SER A 76 6.50 4.35 -10.96
C SER A 76 6.72 3.62 -9.63
N ALA A 77 6.15 2.42 -9.44
CA ALA A 77 6.44 1.57 -8.29
C ALA A 77 7.94 1.21 -8.19
N GLY A 78 8.57 0.88 -9.33
CA GLY A 78 10.01 0.63 -9.39
C GLY A 78 10.84 1.87 -9.00
N HIS A 79 10.42 3.06 -9.43
CA HIS A 79 11.07 4.32 -9.08
C HIS A 79 10.96 4.63 -7.58
N ALA A 80 9.78 4.43 -6.97
CA ALA A 80 9.57 4.62 -5.53
C ALA A 80 10.39 3.61 -4.70
N ASN A 81 10.47 2.35 -5.12
CA ASN A 81 11.40 1.38 -4.51
C ASN A 81 12.86 1.84 -4.59
N GLY A 82 13.27 2.43 -5.72
CA GLY A 82 14.58 3.03 -5.90
C GLY A 82 14.85 4.19 -4.94
N ALA A 83 13.83 4.99 -4.61
CA ALA A 83 13.93 6.10 -3.65
C ALA A 83 14.25 5.62 -2.22
N ALA A 84 13.85 4.40 -1.87
CA ALA A 84 14.12 3.79 -0.57
C ALA A 84 15.57 3.35 -0.36
N ARG A 85 16.40 3.34 -1.42
CA ARG A 85 17.81 2.93 -1.31
C ARG A 85 18.57 3.83 -0.34
N ASN A 86 19.42 3.22 0.46
CA ASN A 86 20.25 3.89 1.46
C ASN A 86 19.45 4.63 2.55
N LEU A 87 18.15 4.31 2.70
CA LEU A 87 17.33 4.74 3.81
C LEU A 87 17.07 3.57 4.77
N ALA A 88 16.74 3.89 6.02
CA ALA A 88 16.32 2.94 7.04
C ALA A 88 15.10 3.47 7.77
N GLY A 89 14.38 2.59 8.48
CA GLY A 89 13.24 2.97 9.31
C GLY A 89 12.09 3.63 8.56
N ALA A 90 11.48 4.62 9.18
CA ALA A 90 10.26 5.26 8.72
C ALA A 90 10.29 5.76 7.27
N PRO A 91 11.30 6.55 6.83
CA PRO A 91 11.32 7.06 5.45
C PRO A 91 11.45 5.95 4.41
N ARG A 92 12.18 4.88 4.73
CA ARG A 92 12.27 3.70 3.85
C ARG A 92 10.93 3.01 3.69
N PHE A 93 10.21 2.80 4.80
CA PHE A 93 8.92 2.14 4.77
C PHE A 93 7.85 3.00 4.09
N ALA A 94 7.86 4.32 4.27
CA ALA A 94 6.96 5.23 3.56
C ALA A 94 7.16 5.15 2.02
N ALA A 95 8.41 5.11 1.55
CA ALA A 95 8.69 4.93 0.12
C ALA A 95 8.22 3.55 -0.39
N TYR A 96 8.34 2.49 0.41
CA TYR A 96 7.81 1.18 0.05
C TYR A 96 6.28 1.15 0.02
N ALA A 97 5.60 1.84 0.95
CA ALA A 97 4.14 1.98 0.91
C ALA A 97 3.68 2.60 -0.42
N ALA A 98 4.32 3.69 -0.86
CA ALA A 98 4.05 4.33 -2.13
C ALA A 98 4.30 3.39 -3.34
N ALA A 99 5.39 2.61 -3.30
CA ALA A 99 5.70 1.64 -4.33
C ALA A 99 4.64 0.52 -4.42
N GLN A 100 4.17 0.02 -3.27
CA GLN A 100 3.11 -0.99 -3.22
C GLN A 100 1.79 -0.44 -3.76
N ALA A 101 1.40 0.79 -3.41
CA ALA A 101 0.21 1.43 -3.92
C ALA A 101 0.22 1.51 -5.46
N ALA A 102 1.32 1.93 -6.08
CA ALA A 102 1.45 1.99 -7.53
C ALA A 102 1.47 0.60 -8.22
N ALA A 103 1.80 -0.45 -7.49
CA ALA A 103 1.83 -1.81 -8.00
C ALA A 103 0.44 -2.49 -8.01
N VAL A 104 -0.56 -1.95 -7.29
CA VAL A 104 -1.92 -2.51 -7.19
C VAL A 104 -2.55 -2.73 -8.56
N GLY A 105 -2.42 -1.77 -9.47
CA GLY A 105 -2.96 -1.89 -10.84
C GLY A 105 -2.43 -3.11 -11.61
N HIS A 106 -1.24 -3.59 -11.27
CA HIS A 106 -0.65 -4.80 -11.87
C HIS A 106 -1.06 -6.08 -11.14
N VAL A 107 -1.04 -6.07 -9.81
CA VAL A 107 -1.45 -7.17 -8.93
C VAL A 107 -2.22 -6.58 -7.76
N ALA A 108 -3.52 -6.80 -7.71
CA ALA A 108 -4.41 -6.20 -6.71
C ALA A 108 -3.94 -6.46 -5.27
N ALA A 109 -3.41 -7.64 -4.97
CA ALA A 109 -2.91 -8.03 -3.66
C ALA A 109 -1.69 -7.20 -3.14
N HIS A 110 -1.21 -6.21 -3.90
CA HIS A 110 -0.25 -5.21 -3.40
C HIS A 110 -0.89 -4.18 -2.46
N GLU A 111 -2.23 -4.07 -2.43
CA GLU A 111 -2.97 -3.14 -1.59
C GLU A 111 -2.57 -3.28 -0.11
N LEU A 112 -2.55 -4.53 0.40
CA LEU A 112 -2.17 -4.80 1.79
C LEU A 112 -0.69 -4.48 2.06
N GLY A 113 0.14 -4.53 1.03
CA GLY A 113 1.53 -4.10 1.12
C GLY A 113 1.68 -2.62 1.41
N ALA A 114 0.85 -1.77 0.81
CA ALA A 114 0.85 -0.34 1.08
C ALA A 114 0.47 -0.06 2.53
N ALA A 115 -0.59 -0.71 3.03
CA ALA A 115 -1.05 -0.62 4.41
C ALA A 115 0.02 -1.10 5.40
N ALA A 116 0.55 -2.31 5.20
CA ALA A 116 1.54 -2.90 6.10
C ALA A 116 2.82 -2.07 6.21
N TYR A 117 3.33 -1.55 5.09
CA TYR A 117 4.48 -0.65 5.13
C TYR A 117 4.14 0.71 5.75
N GLY A 118 2.91 1.22 5.58
CA GLY A 118 2.42 2.42 6.28
C GLY A 118 2.49 2.25 7.79
N ILE A 119 1.94 1.15 8.32
CA ILE A 119 1.99 0.81 9.75
C ILE A 119 3.45 0.68 10.23
N LYS A 120 4.32 0.01 9.46
CA LYS A 120 5.75 -0.06 9.80
C LYS A 120 6.43 1.31 9.81
N ALA A 121 6.03 2.23 8.95
CA ALA A 121 6.58 3.57 8.90
C ALA A 121 6.26 4.32 10.19
N VAL A 122 4.99 4.34 10.64
CA VAL A 122 4.62 5.03 11.89
C VAL A 122 5.20 4.33 13.13
N ARG A 123 5.21 3.00 13.18
CA ARG A 123 5.88 2.24 14.27
C ARG A 123 7.35 2.61 14.39
N SER A 124 8.02 2.81 13.25
CA SER A 124 9.45 3.16 13.21
C SER A 124 9.73 4.63 13.51
N ALA A 125 8.76 5.52 13.30
CA ALA A 125 8.86 6.94 13.62
C ALA A 125 8.57 7.24 15.10
N ALA A 126 7.73 6.42 15.74
CA ALA A 126 7.35 6.60 17.15
C ALA A 126 8.47 6.24 18.12
N ALA A 127 8.43 6.80 19.32
CA ALA A 127 9.27 6.34 20.43
C ALA A 127 9.00 4.86 20.71
N LYS A 128 10.04 4.12 21.17
CA LYS A 128 9.94 2.66 21.36
C LYS A 128 8.77 2.25 22.25
N ALA A 129 8.45 3.02 23.29
CA ALA A 129 7.34 2.76 24.20
C ALA A 129 5.97 2.93 23.52
N ASP A 130 5.86 3.80 22.52
CA ASP A 130 4.62 4.15 21.83
C ASP A 130 4.45 3.42 20.49
N SER A 131 5.47 2.70 20.04
CA SER A 131 5.53 2.10 18.69
C SER A 131 4.34 1.18 18.39
N GLN A 132 3.92 0.35 19.35
CA GLN A 132 2.80 -0.55 19.15
C GLN A 132 1.48 0.21 19.07
N ARG A 133 1.26 1.17 19.95
CA ARG A 133 0.08 2.04 19.94
C ARG A 133 -0.02 2.83 18.63
N ALA A 134 1.08 3.46 18.20
CA ALA A 134 1.13 4.18 16.93
C ALA A 134 0.76 3.29 15.73
N GLY A 135 1.25 2.05 15.73
CA GLY A 135 0.88 1.07 14.70
C GLY A 135 -0.59 0.67 14.74
N HIS A 136 -1.16 0.48 15.93
CA HIS A 136 -2.58 0.18 16.10
C HIS A 136 -3.45 1.35 15.61
N ASP A 137 -3.14 2.57 16.05
CA ASP A 137 -3.87 3.78 15.66
C ASP A 137 -3.84 4.00 14.13
N GLU A 138 -2.70 3.75 13.50
CA GLU A 138 -2.57 3.78 12.03
C GLU A 138 -3.42 2.70 11.35
N CYS A 139 -3.42 1.47 11.88
CA CYS A 139 -4.23 0.38 11.34
C CYS A 139 -5.73 0.72 11.39
N GLU A 140 -6.22 1.22 12.52
CA GLU A 140 -7.62 1.64 12.67
C GLU A 140 -7.96 2.82 11.73
N TRP A 141 -7.04 3.78 11.58
CA TRP A 141 -7.23 4.86 10.62
C TRP A 141 -7.34 4.34 9.19
N GLN A 142 -6.47 3.41 8.77
CA GLN A 142 -6.51 2.81 7.44
C GLN A 142 -7.81 2.04 7.19
N ARG A 143 -8.29 1.27 8.19
CA ARG A 143 -9.57 0.55 8.13
C ARG A 143 -10.75 1.50 7.98
N ALA A 144 -10.70 2.67 8.62
CA ALA A 144 -11.74 3.71 8.49
C ALA A 144 -11.81 4.31 7.08
N GLN A 145 -10.75 4.23 6.28
CA GLN A 145 -10.71 4.71 4.89
C GLN A 145 -11.25 3.69 3.86
N LEU A 146 -11.58 2.46 4.29
CA LEU A 146 -12.10 1.44 3.39
C LEU A 146 -13.51 1.80 2.89
N ALA A 147 -13.69 1.79 1.57
CA ALA A 147 -15.02 1.81 0.97
C ALA A 147 -15.79 0.51 1.32
N ASP A 148 -17.09 0.60 1.53
CA ASP A 148 -17.92 -0.54 1.96
C ASP A 148 -17.81 -1.74 1.00
N ALA A 149 -17.72 -1.49 -0.31
CA ALA A 149 -17.64 -2.54 -1.33
C ALA A 149 -16.42 -3.45 -1.20
N ILE A 150 -15.31 -2.96 -0.64
CA ILE A 150 -14.06 -3.74 -0.48
C ILE A 150 -13.72 -4.04 0.98
N ARG A 151 -14.50 -3.54 1.93
CA ARG A 151 -14.19 -3.63 3.36
C ARG A 151 -14.00 -5.07 3.83
N ASP A 152 -14.98 -5.92 3.60
CA ASP A 152 -14.94 -7.31 4.05
C ASP A 152 -13.81 -8.09 3.37
N LEU A 153 -13.55 -7.81 2.09
CA LEU A 153 -12.46 -8.42 1.33
C LEU A 153 -11.11 -8.08 1.96
N VAL A 154 -10.85 -6.81 2.25
CA VAL A 154 -9.56 -6.35 2.81
C VAL A 154 -9.39 -6.83 4.25
N LEU A 155 -10.43 -6.74 5.10
CA LEU A 155 -10.35 -7.22 6.49
C LEU A 155 -10.12 -8.73 6.58
N ASP A 156 -10.69 -9.52 5.66
CA ASP A 156 -10.39 -10.95 5.59
C ASP A 156 -8.95 -11.20 5.12
N ASP A 157 -8.46 -10.42 4.18
CA ASP A 157 -7.10 -10.53 3.68
C ASP A 157 -6.05 -10.13 4.72
N GLU A 158 -6.32 -9.10 5.52
CA GLU A 158 -5.50 -8.75 6.69
C GLU A 158 -5.31 -9.96 7.61
N ARG A 159 -6.41 -10.64 7.98
CA ARG A 159 -6.35 -11.85 8.84
C ARG A 159 -5.53 -12.95 8.21
N ARG A 160 -5.74 -13.24 6.92
CA ARG A 160 -5.06 -14.33 6.20
C ARG A 160 -3.58 -14.10 5.98
N ARG A 161 -3.21 -12.84 5.69
CA ARG A 161 -1.84 -12.46 5.36
C ARG A 161 -1.07 -11.78 6.49
N ASN A 162 -1.66 -11.66 7.69
CA ASN A 162 -1.01 -10.97 8.81
C ASN A 162 0.41 -11.50 9.10
N SER A 163 0.59 -12.81 9.06
CA SER A 163 1.89 -13.45 9.32
C SER A 163 2.97 -13.04 8.29
N ILE A 164 2.62 -12.95 7.00
CA ILE A 164 3.57 -12.51 5.97
C ILE A 164 3.72 -10.98 5.92
N CYS A 165 2.80 -10.26 6.56
CA CYS A 165 2.84 -8.82 6.79
C CYS A 165 3.40 -8.47 8.19
N TRP A 166 4.21 -9.34 8.78
CA TRP A 166 4.93 -9.12 10.05
C TRP A 166 4.02 -8.87 11.26
N PHE A 167 2.80 -9.38 11.25
CA PHE A 167 1.81 -9.22 12.34
C PHE A 167 1.56 -7.73 12.66
N VAL A 168 1.47 -6.87 11.65
CA VAL A 168 1.24 -5.44 11.87
C VAL A 168 -0.22 -5.08 12.07
N PHE A 169 -1.15 -5.98 11.71
CA PHE A 169 -2.60 -5.75 11.79
C PHE A 169 -3.22 -6.22 13.11
N ASP A 170 -2.40 -6.70 14.06
CA ASP A 170 -2.81 -7.09 15.41
C ASP A 170 -2.97 -5.86 16.32
#